data_6b15131c73e8b6430e763517e8903930
#
_entry.id   6b15131c73e8b6430e763517e8903930
#
_cell.length_a   1.000
_cell.length_b   1.000
_cell.length_c   1.000
_cell.angle_alpha   90.00
_cell.angle_beta   90.00
_cell.angle_gamma   90.00
#
_symmetry.space_group_name_H-M   'P 1'
#
loop_
_entity.id
_entity.type
_entity.pdbx_description
1 polymer ?
#
loop_
_entity_poly.entity_id
_entity_poly.type
_entity_poly.pdbx_seq_one_letter_code
_entity_poly.pdbx_strand_id
1 'polypeptide(L)'
;RGLLSEGARKILAIEKDNRCLPALEEIEKAFPGRLQVINEDALRLDPTQYLTAPIRIISNLPYNVGTELLIRWLTPPNWPPFWKSLTLMFQKEVAQRIVAQPGSKAYGRLAILAQWRSDVKIVLNLPPDAFTPPPKVSSAVIHLEALPAPRYEANQKVLESLVAAAFNQRRKMLRSALKGLSPEIEDHLKAAGLSPTERAEQVSLEGFCALARQLEATYGSHSTPQA
;
A
#
# COMPACT_ATOMS: atom_id res chain seq x y z
N ARG A 1 -8.26 -10.93 20.95
CA ARG A 1 -7.96 -11.80 22.10
C ARG A 1 -6.59 -12.45 21.94
N GLY A 2 -6.29 -13.15 20.83
CA GLY A 2 -5.00 -13.81 20.62
C GLY A 2 -3.79 -12.92 20.85
N LEU A 3 -3.79 -11.69 20.30
CA LEU A 3 -2.68 -10.75 20.49
C LEU A 3 -2.47 -10.37 21.98
N LEU A 4 -3.55 -10.23 22.75
CA LEU A 4 -3.47 -9.94 24.19
C LEU A 4 -2.90 -11.13 24.96
N SER A 5 -3.31 -12.35 24.60
CA SER A 5 -2.78 -13.60 25.18
C SER A 5 -1.28 -13.77 24.87
N GLU A 6 -0.85 -13.37 23.67
CA GLU A 6 0.57 -13.39 23.24
C GLU A 6 1.39 -12.18 23.73
N GLY A 7 0.85 -11.41 24.68
CA GLY A 7 1.62 -10.37 25.38
C GLY A 7 1.59 -8.97 24.76
N ALA A 8 0.69 -8.67 23.82
CA ALA A 8 0.52 -7.30 23.35
C ALA A 8 0.20 -6.37 24.54
N ARG A 9 0.99 -5.30 24.70
CA ARG A 9 0.87 -4.39 25.86
C ARG A 9 -0.36 -3.50 25.78
N LYS A 10 -0.62 -2.92 24.61
CA LYS A 10 -1.78 -2.05 24.35
C LYS A 10 -2.30 -2.31 22.94
N ILE A 11 -3.60 -2.45 22.80
CA ILE A 11 -4.31 -2.63 21.53
C ILE A 11 -5.39 -1.57 21.42
N LEU A 12 -5.48 -0.94 20.26
CA LEU A 12 -6.61 -0.16 19.82
C LEU A 12 -7.39 -1.01 18.81
N ALA A 13 -8.61 -1.41 19.16
CA ALA A 13 -9.53 -2.08 18.25
C ALA A 13 -10.47 -1.05 17.63
N ILE A 14 -10.44 -0.96 16.31
CA ILE A 14 -11.30 -0.07 15.53
C ILE A 14 -12.34 -0.94 14.84
N GLU A 15 -13.61 -0.75 15.18
CA GLU A 15 -14.71 -1.54 14.65
C GLU A 15 -15.89 -0.63 14.29
N LYS A 16 -16.37 -0.77 13.06
CA LYS A 16 -17.50 0.02 12.55
C LYS A 16 -18.85 -0.68 12.79
N ASP A 17 -18.85 -2.00 12.88
CA ASP A 17 -20.07 -2.78 13.06
C ASP A 17 -20.46 -2.86 14.54
N ASN A 18 -21.54 -2.17 14.88
CA ASN A 18 -22.08 -2.14 16.24
C ASN A 18 -22.40 -3.52 16.82
N ARG A 19 -22.66 -4.52 15.97
CA ARG A 19 -22.95 -5.89 16.39
C ARG A 19 -21.73 -6.60 17.00
N CYS A 20 -20.53 -6.15 16.69
CA CYS A 20 -19.30 -6.69 17.22
C CYS A 20 -18.88 -6.06 18.55
N LEU A 21 -19.43 -4.89 18.90
CA LEU A 21 -19.02 -4.15 20.09
C LEU A 21 -19.22 -4.92 21.40
N PRO A 22 -20.36 -5.62 21.66
CA PRO A 22 -20.52 -6.36 22.91
C PRO A 22 -19.44 -7.41 23.15
N ALA A 23 -19.02 -8.13 22.10
CA ALA A 23 -17.93 -9.12 22.18
C ALA A 23 -16.57 -8.48 22.44
N LEU A 24 -16.32 -7.29 21.88
CA LEU A 24 -15.09 -6.53 22.11
C LEU A 24 -15.04 -5.96 23.53
N GLU A 25 -16.17 -5.46 24.07
CA GLU A 25 -16.30 -4.98 25.45
C GLU A 25 -16.05 -6.09 26.49
N GLU A 26 -16.51 -7.32 26.23
CA GLU A 26 -16.18 -8.47 27.08
C GLU A 26 -14.67 -8.73 27.13
N ILE A 27 -13.98 -8.60 25.98
CA ILE A 27 -12.53 -8.76 25.92
C ILE A 27 -11.86 -7.60 26.66
N GLU A 28 -12.34 -6.37 26.49
CA GLU A 28 -11.79 -5.19 27.18
C GLU A 28 -11.88 -5.34 28.70
N LYS A 29 -13.01 -5.83 29.22
CA LYS A 29 -13.18 -6.15 30.65
C LYS A 29 -12.21 -7.23 31.12
N ALA A 30 -11.91 -8.24 30.28
CA ALA A 30 -10.99 -9.32 30.62
C ALA A 30 -9.51 -8.87 30.58
N PHE A 31 -9.18 -7.77 29.89
CA PHE A 31 -7.83 -7.23 29.77
C PHE A 31 -7.80 -5.71 30.07
N PRO A 32 -8.11 -5.30 31.31
CA PRO A 32 -8.29 -3.89 31.65
C PRO A 32 -7.01 -3.08 31.37
N GLY A 33 -7.21 -1.93 30.70
CA GLY A 33 -6.14 -1.01 30.35
C GLY A 33 -5.24 -1.48 29.17
N ARG A 34 -5.44 -2.70 28.66
CA ARG A 34 -4.67 -3.25 27.53
C ARG A 34 -5.41 -3.23 26.20
N LEU A 35 -6.73 -3.22 26.21
CA LEU A 35 -7.59 -3.05 25.05
C LEU A 35 -8.38 -1.76 25.19
N GLN A 36 -8.45 -1.00 24.13
CA GLN A 36 -9.36 0.14 23.96
C GLN A 36 -10.15 -0.08 22.68
N VAL A 37 -11.47 0.01 22.77
CA VAL A 37 -12.37 -0.17 21.63
C VAL A 37 -12.88 1.18 21.16
N ILE A 38 -12.78 1.44 19.86
CA ILE A 38 -13.31 2.65 19.21
C ILE A 38 -14.29 2.21 18.13
N ASN A 39 -15.54 2.66 18.26
CA ASN A 39 -16.55 2.46 17.25
C ASN A 39 -16.47 3.56 16.19
N GLU A 40 -15.67 3.32 15.15
CA GLU A 40 -15.42 4.28 14.08
C GLU A 40 -14.99 3.56 12.79
N ASP A 41 -15.06 4.29 11.68
CA ASP A 41 -14.52 3.85 10.41
C ASP A 41 -13.00 4.01 10.38
N ALA A 42 -12.27 2.92 10.13
CA ALA A 42 -10.81 2.93 10.04
C ALA A 42 -10.25 3.88 8.95
N LEU A 43 -11.07 4.25 7.95
CA LEU A 43 -10.72 5.27 6.96
C LEU A 43 -10.72 6.69 7.53
N ARG A 44 -11.40 6.93 8.65
CA ARG A 44 -11.54 8.28 9.24
C ARG A 44 -10.69 8.47 10.49
N LEU A 45 -10.35 7.39 11.19
CA LEU A 45 -9.64 7.45 12.45
C LEU A 45 -8.13 7.58 12.23
N ASP A 46 -7.51 8.50 12.96
CA ASP A 46 -6.06 8.58 13.10
C ASP A 46 -5.63 7.84 14.38
N PRO A 47 -4.98 6.67 14.28
CA PRO A 47 -4.59 5.89 15.44
C PRO A 47 -3.50 6.54 16.29
N THR A 48 -2.78 7.55 15.77
CA THR A 48 -1.74 8.26 16.53
C THR A 48 -2.28 9.13 17.65
N GLN A 49 -3.60 9.43 17.62
CA GLN A 49 -4.28 10.12 18.72
C GLN A 49 -4.45 9.22 19.96
N TYR A 50 -4.35 7.89 19.80
CA TYR A 50 -4.61 6.89 20.85
C TYR A 50 -3.37 6.07 21.21
N LEU A 51 -2.47 5.89 20.27
CA LEU A 51 -1.25 5.08 20.42
C LEU A 51 -0.02 5.87 20.03
N THR A 52 1.08 5.64 20.75
CA THR A 52 2.39 6.20 20.41
C THR A 52 3.02 5.40 19.27
N ALA A 53 3.48 6.10 18.24
CA ALA A 53 4.26 5.49 17.15
C ALA A 53 5.62 4.95 17.66
N PRO A 54 6.17 3.92 17.03
CA PRO A 54 5.67 3.21 15.85
C PRO A 54 4.61 2.14 16.18
N ILE A 55 3.52 2.13 15.42
CA ILE A 55 2.37 1.23 15.60
C ILE A 55 2.51 -0.01 14.70
N ARG A 56 2.04 -1.17 15.15
CA ARG A 56 1.83 -2.36 14.31
C ARG A 56 0.35 -2.50 14.01
N ILE A 57 0.01 -2.59 12.74
CA ILE A 57 -1.39 -2.75 12.29
C ILE A 57 -1.61 -4.22 11.91
N ILE A 58 -2.63 -4.83 12.49
CA ILE A 58 -3.06 -6.19 12.19
C ILE A 58 -4.54 -6.16 11.87
N SER A 59 -4.93 -6.60 10.68
CA SER A 59 -6.33 -6.53 10.29
C SER A 59 -6.74 -7.59 9.28
N ASN A 60 -7.95 -8.11 9.49
CA ASN A 60 -8.74 -8.81 8.50
C ASN A 60 -9.67 -7.80 7.84
N LEU A 61 -9.19 -7.16 6.78
CA LEU A 61 -9.91 -6.07 6.13
C LEU A 61 -11.06 -6.58 5.25
N PRO A 62 -12.22 -5.89 5.27
CA PRO A 62 -13.23 -6.11 4.24
C PRO A 62 -12.63 -5.86 2.85
N TYR A 63 -12.96 -6.73 1.88
CA TYR A 63 -12.33 -6.70 0.56
C TYR A 63 -12.52 -5.39 -0.22
N ASN A 64 -13.62 -4.70 0.03
CA ASN A 64 -13.96 -3.44 -0.64
C ASN A 64 -13.15 -2.23 -0.14
N VAL A 65 -12.66 -2.23 1.11
CA VAL A 65 -11.92 -1.09 1.68
C VAL A 65 -10.44 -1.39 1.93
N GLY A 66 -10.05 -2.67 1.92
CA GLY A 66 -8.69 -3.08 2.27
C GLY A 66 -7.61 -2.49 1.38
N THR A 67 -7.84 -2.42 0.06
CA THR A 67 -6.88 -1.84 -0.89
C THR A 67 -6.75 -0.33 -0.71
N GLU A 68 -7.85 0.37 -0.43
CA GLU A 68 -7.85 1.81 -0.18
C GLU A 68 -7.06 2.16 1.09
N LEU A 69 -7.31 1.43 2.19
CA LEU A 69 -6.56 1.58 3.43
C LEU A 69 -5.06 1.32 3.23
N LEU A 70 -4.72 0.24 2.52
CA LEU A 70 -3.32 -0.08 2.22
C LEU A 70 -2.64 1.06 1.46
N ILE A 71 -3.25 1.57 0.38
CA ILE A 71 -2.69 2.68 -0.40
C ILE A 71 -2.49 3.89 0.51
N ARG A 72 -3.48 4.26 1.32
CA ARG A 72 -3.39 5.39 2.25
C ARG A 72 -2.23 5.26 3.24
N TRP A 73 -2.00 4.07 3.78
CA TRP A 73 -0.86 3.80 4.67
C TRP A 73 0.48 3.80 3.95
N LEU A 74 0.52 3.42 2.67
CA LEU A 74 1.74 3.44 1.85
C LEU A 74 2.11 4.82 1.31
N THR A 75 1.13 5.73 1.26
CA THR A 75 1.31 7.08 0.68
C THR A 75 1.05 8.21 1.69
N PRO A 76 1.58 8.14 2.93
CA PRO A 76 1.48 9.26 3.86
C PRO A 76 2.32 10.44 3.36
N PRO A 77 1.97 11.69 3.73
CA PRO A 77 2.70 12.88 3.29
C PRO A 77 4.16 12.90 3.78
N ASN A 78 4.43 12.30 4.92
CA ASN A 78 5.76 12.23 5.52
C ASN A 78 6.22 10.78 5.66
N TRP A 79 7.52 10.53 5.48
CA TRP A 79 8.15 9.23 5.69
C TRP A 79 9.33 9.37 6.69
N PRO A 80 9.55 8.44 7.63
CA PRO A 80 8.85 7.18 7.85
C PRO A 80 7.40 7.37 8.36
N PRO A 81 6.52 6.37 8.13
CA PRO A 81 5.11 6.45 8.52
C PRO A 81 4.94 6.21 10.03
N PHE A 82 3.73 6.47 10.55
CA PHE A 82 3.39 6.18 11.94
C PHE A 82 3.39 4.67 12.26
N TRP A 83 3.31 3.80 11.26
CA TRP A 83 3.30 2.36 11.43
C TRP A 83 4.69 1.75 11.19
N LYS A 84 5.02 0.74 11.99
CA LYS A 84 6.22 -0.07 11.82
C LYS A 84 5.99 -1.23 10.87
N SER A 85 4.86 -1.92 11.04
CA SER A 85 4.50 -3.05 10.18
C SER A 85 2.99 -3.17 10.01
N LEU A 86 2.61 -3.74 8.88
CA LEU A 86 1.23 -4.07 8.52
C LEU A 86 1.15 -5.58 8.31
N THR A 87 0.23 -6.25 9.01
CA THR A 87 -0.10 -7.67 8.80
C THR A 87 -1.56 -7.74 8.42
N LEU A 88 -1.82 -7.92 7.13
CA LEU A 88 -3.14 -7.71 6.55
C LEU A 88 -3.61 -8.94 5.78
N MET A 89 -4.88 -9.29 5.92
CA MET A 89 -5.48 -10.35 5.12
C MET A 89 -6.22 -9.76 3.93
N PHE A 90 -5.96 -10.35 2.76
CA PHE A 90 -6.60 -10.03 1.48
C PHE A 90 -7.07 -11.30 0.77
N GLN A 91 -7.90 -11.14 -0.26
CA GLN A 91 -8.06 -12.19 -1.26
C GLN A 91 -6.69 -12.54 -1.85
N LYS A 92 -6.45 -13.83 -2.10
CA LYS A 92 -5.15 -14.33 -2.57
C LYS A 92 -4.67 -13.60 -3.83
N GLU A 93 -5.56 -13.28 -4.76
CA GLU A 93 -5.23 -12.53 -5.97
C GLU A 93 -4.67 -11.12 -5.63
N VAL A 94 -5.30 -10.40 -4.70
CA VAL A 94 -4.85 -9.07 -4.27
C VAL A 94 -3.48 -9.17 -3.58
N ALA A 95 -3.30 -10.15 -2.69
CA ALA A 95 -2.01 -10.40 -2.05
C ALA A 95 -0.90 -10.68 -3.08
N GLN A 96 -1.19 -11.50 -4.08
CA GLN A 96 -0.26 -11.78 -5.19
C GLN A 96 0.09 -10.53 -6.00
N ARG A 97 -0.86 -9.62 -6.21
CA ARG A 97 -0.60 -8.34 -6.88
C ARG A 97 0.30 -7.41 -6.07
N ILE A 98 0.22 -7.45 -4.74
CA ILE A 98 1.04 -6.60 -3.86
C ILE A 98 2.51 -7.06 -3.85
N VAL A 99 2.77 -8.39 -3.89
CA VAL A 99 4.12 -8.95 -3.87
C VAL A 99 4.69 -9.24 -5.27
N ALA A 100 3.93 -8.92 -6.32
CA ALA A 100 4.29 -9.26 -7.69
C ALA A 100 5.61 -8.63 -8.13
N GLN A 101 6.35 -9.34 -8.98
CA GLN A 101 7.60 -8.89 -9.58
C GLN A 101 7.39 -8.41 -11.02
N PRO A 102 8.26 -7.52 -11.54
CA PRO A 102 8.24 -7.11 -12.95
C PRO A 102 8.18 -8.29 -13.91
N GLY A 103 7.45 -8.15 -15.00
CA GLY A 103 7.25 -9.21 -16.01
C GLY A 103 6.13 -10.20 -15.66
N SER A 104 5.63 -10.22 -14.43
CA SER A 104 4.52 -11.10 -14.07
C SER A 104 3.16 -10.49 -14.42
N LYS A 105 2.16 -11.36 -14.69
CA LYS A 105 0.79 -10.94 -14.98
C LYS A 105 0.15 -10.15 -13.83
N ALA A 106 0.54 -10.42 -12.60
CA ALA A 106 0.01 -9.77 -11.40
C ALA A 106 0.63 -8.40 -11.11
N TYR A 107 1.80 -8.10 -11.72
CA TYR A 107 2.53 -6.86 -11.45
C TYR A 107 1.74 -5.61 -11.87
N GLY A 108 1.78 -4.60 -11.01
CA GLY A 108 1.02 -3.38 -11.24
C GLY A 108 1.23 -2.33 -10.14
N ARG A 109 0.35 -1.33 -10.13
CA ARG A 109 0.41 -0.19 -9.22
C ARG A 109 0.61 -0.59 -7.74
N LEU A 110 -0.11 -1.60 -7.27
CA LEU A 110 -0.01 -2.04 -5.87
C LEU A 110 1.39 -2.58 -5.52
N ALA A 111 2.01 -3.34 -6.43
CA ALA A 111 3.36 -3.85 -6.23
C ALA A 111 4.37 -2.72 -6.10
N ILE A 112 4.29 -1.73 -6.99
CA ILE A 112 5.21 -0.59 -7.00
C ILE A 112 5.09 0.20 -5.72
N LEU A 113 3.88 0.62 -5.33
CA LEU A 113 3.67 1.43 -4.13
C LEU A 113 4.07 0.69 -2.86
N ALA A 114 3.74 -0.61 -2.75
CA ALA A 114 4.10 -1.40 -1.58
C ALA A 114 5.62 -1.61 -1.48
N GLN A 115 6.27 -2.00 -2.57
CA GLN A 115 7.70 -2.35 -2.57
C GLN A 115 8.61 -1.11 -2.60
N TRP A 116 8.09 0.06 -2.93
CA TRP A 116 8.84 1.31 -2.88
C TRP A 116 9.24 1.69 -1.45
N ARG A 117 8.34 1.47 -0.48
CA ARG A 117 8.49 1.96 0.90
C ARG A 117 8.46 0.87 1.96
N SER A 118 8.32 -0.40 1.57
CA SER A 118 8.29 -1.51 2.52
C SER A 118 8.89 -2.79 1.95
N ASP A 119 9.37 -3.65 2.83
CA ASP A 119 9.59 -5.05 2.54
C ASP A 119 8.28 -5.80 2.70
N VAL A 120 7.85 -6.50 1.65
CA VAL A 120 6.56 -7.17 1.61
C VAL A 120 6.68 -8.64 1.25
N LYS A 121 5.92 -9.48 1.96
CA LYS A 121 5.85 -10.93 1.71
C LYS A 121 4.48 -11.50 2.05
N ILE A 122 4.10 -12.59 1.39
CA ILE A 122 2.98 -13.45 1.83
C ILE A 122 3.52 -14.33 2.94
N VAL A 123 2.88 -14.30 4.11
CA VAL A 123 3.27 -15.08 5.29
C VAL A 123 2.36 -16.26 5.56
N LEU A 124 1.12 -16.24 5.03
CA LEU A 124 0.16 -17.33 5.22
C LEU A 124 -0.82 -17.37 4.04
N ASN A 125 -1.14 -18.58 3.57
CA ASN A 125 -2.24 -18.81 2.65
C ASN A 125 -3.37 -19.52 3.40
N LEU A 126 -4.59 -19.08 3.19
CA LEU A 126 -5.79 -19.60 3.85
C LEU A 126 -6.78 -20.09 2.78
N PRO A 127 -7.11 -21.39 2.78
CA PRO A 127 -8.14 -21.92 1.89
C PRO A 127 -9.54 -21.48 2.36
N PRO A 128 -10.58 -21.58 1.53
CA PRO A 128 -11.93 -21.16 1.88
C PRO A 128 -12.51 -21.85 3.11
N ASP A 129 -12.18 -23.11 3.34
CA ASP A 129 -12.65 -23.93 4.46
C ASP A 129 -12.07 -23.51 5.84
N ALA A 130 -11.08 -22.62 5.84
CA ALA A 130 -10.59 -21.99 7.06
C ALA A 130 -11.57 -20.96 7.65
N PHE A 131 -12.70 -20.69 6.99
CA PHE A 131 -13.67 -19.67 7.38
C PHE A 131 -15.10 -20.22 7.52
N THR A 132 -15.89 -19.60 8.38
CA THR A 132 -17.32 -19.91 8.54
C THR A 132 -18.13 -18.61 8.49
N PRO A 133 -19.00 -18.42 7.49
CA PRO A 133 -19.14 -19.25 6.27
C PRO A 133 -17.93 -19.15 5.35
N PRO A 134 -17.64 -20.18 4.53
CA PRO A 134 -16.50 -20.17 3.61
C PRO A 134 -16.67 -19.11 2.52
N PRO A 135 -15.65 -18.29 2.23
CA PRO A 135 -15.68 -17.36 1.11
C PRO A 135 -15.53 -18.11 -0.23
N LYS A 136 -15.88 -17.45 -1.34
CA LYS A 136 -15.77 -18.02 -2.70
C LYS A 136 -14.32 -18.20 -3.18
N VAL A 137 -13.36 -17.52 -2.55
CA VAL A 137 -11.95 -17.47 -2.97
C VAL A 137 -11.03 -17.62 -1.78
N SER A 138 -9.84 -18.15 -2.03
CA SER A 138 -8.78 -18.24 -1.02
C SER A 138 -8.32 -16.86 -0.58
N SER A 139 -7.85 -16.78 0.65
CA SER A 139 -7.25 -15.58 1.23
C SER A 139 -5.74 -15.79 1.44
N ALA A 140 -5.02 -14.70 1.63
CA ALA A 140 -3.63 -14.73 2.06
C ALA A 140 -3.36 -13.57 3.02
N VAL A 141 -2.47 -13.81 3.97
CA VAL A 141 -1.95 -12.78 4.86
C VAL A 141 -0.63 -12.29 4.31
N ILE A 142 -0.53 -10.99 4.13
CA ILE A 142 0.72 -10.31 3.78
C ILE A 142 1.29 -9.64 5.02
N HIS A 143 2.61 -9.53 5.05
CA HIS A 143 3.33 -8.73 6.04
C HIS A 143 4.19 -7.71 5.31
N LEU A 144 4.03 -6.44 5.69
CA LEU A 144 4.85 -5.33 5.22
C LEU A 144 5.62 -4.76 6.42
N GLU A 145 6.90 -4.51 6.24
CA GLU A 145 7.73 -3.78 7.21
C GLU A 145 8.20 -2.47 6.58
N ALA A 146 7.94 -1.35 7.26
CA ALA A 146 8.30 -0.04 6.74
C ALA A 146 9.82 0.09 6.62
N LEU A 147 10.31 0.54 5.48
CA LEU A 147 11.71 0.92 5.30
C LEU A 147 11.97 2.28 5.97
N PRO A 148 13.17 2.54 6.47
CA PRO A 148 13.52 3.85 7.05
C PRO A 148 13.47 4.99 6.03
N ALA A 149 13.71 4.68 4.74
CA ALA A 149 13.56 5.57 3.60
C ALA A 149 13.01 4.79 2.39
N PRO A 150 12.44 5.47 1.39
CA PRO A 150 12.05 4.82 0.14
C PRO A 150 13.24 4.10 -0.49
N ARG A 151 13.00 2.96 -1.12
CA ARG A 151 14.04 2.11 -1.74
C ARG A 151 14.81 2.85 -2.84
N TYR A 152 14.13 3.73 -3.54
CA TYR A 152 14.68 4.63 -4.56
C TYR A 152 14.07 6.01 -4.38
N GLU A 153 14.86 7.05 -4.58
CA GLU A 153 14.37 8.43 -4.53
C GLU A 153 13.37 8.69 -5.66
N ALA A 154 12.24 9.28 -5.30
CA ALA A 154 11.24 9.78 -6.23
C ALA A 154 10.24 10.67 -5.48
N ASN A 155 9.71 11.68 -6.16
CA ASN A 155 8.59 12.43 -5.65
C ASN A 155 7.34 11.53 -5.63
N GLN A 156 6.68 11.43 -4.48
CA GLN A 156 5.53 10.56 -4.27
C GLN A 156 4.40 10.86 -5.27
N LYS A 157 4.00 12.12 -5.41
CA LYS A 157 2.88 12.50 -6.28
C LYS A 157 3.16 12.22 -7.76
N VAL A 158 4.40 12.48 -8.18
CA VAL A 158 4.83 12.19 -9.56
C VAL A 158 4.84 10.68 -9.80
N LEU A 159 5.41 9.89 -8.88
CA LEU A 159 5.42 8.43 -9.00
C LEU A 159 4.01 7.84 -9.01
N GLU A 160 3.12 8.29 -8.14
CA GLU A 160 1.72 7.83 -8.10
C GLU A 160 0.98 8.12 -9.41
N SER A 161 1.12 9.33 -9.95
CA SER A 161 0.51 9.75 -11.21
C SER A 161 1.07 8.97 -12.40
N LEU A 162 2.39 8.82 -12.45
CA LEU A 162 3.11 8.05 -13.47
C LEU A 162 2.64 6.60 -13.50
N VAL A 163 2.63 5.93 -12.35
CA VAL A 163 2.26 4.52 -12.24
C VAL A 163 0.77 4.33 -12.55
N ALA A 164 -0.10 5.25 -12.13
CA ALA A 164 -1.51 5.22 -12.48
C ALA A 164 -1.71 5.34 -14.00
N ALA A 165 -1.04 6.29 -14.67
CA ALA A 165 -1.13 6.47 -16.12
C ALA A 165 -0.61 5.24 -16.88
N ALA A 166 0.54 4.70 -16.49
CA ALA A 166 1.16 3.53 -17.11
C ALA A 166 0.26 2.29 -17.06
N PHE A 167 -0.32 1.99 -15.90
CA PHE A 167 -1.15 0.79 -15.71
C PHE A 167 -2.62 0.95 -16.12
N ASN A 168 -3.14 2.17 -16.28
CA ASN A 168 -4.45 2.40 -16.90
C ASN A 168 -4.47 1.98 -18.38
N GLN A 169 -3.30 1.99 -19.04
CA GLN A 169 -3.15 1.57 -20.43
C GLN A 169 -2.16 0.41 -20.57
N ARG A 170 -2.22 -0.57 -19.67
CA ARG A 170 -1.29 -1.69 -19.49
C ARG A 170 -0.84 -2.38 -20.79
N ARG A 171 -1.72 -2.48 -21.80
CA ARG A 171 -1.40 -3.14 -23.08
C ARG A 171 -0.65 -2.26 -24.06
N LYS A 172 -0.56 -0.95 -23.82
CA LYS A 172 0.16 0.00 -24.69
C LYS A 172 1.62 0.10 -24.32
N MET A 173 2.45 0.50 -25.28
CA MET A 173 3.84 0.89 -25.06
C MET A 173 3.90 2.13 -24.17
N LEU A 174 4.96 2.29 -23.37
CA LEU A 174 5.14 3.40 -22.44
C LEU A 174 4.97 4.76 -23.10
N ARG A 175 5.58 4.97 -24.27
CA ARG A 175 5.44 6.23 -25.03
C ARG A 175 3.99 6.61 -25.31
N SER A 176 3.13 5.62 -25.55
CA SER A 176 1.70 5.85 -25.82
C SER A 176 0.88 5.97 -24.52
N ALA A 177 1.22 5.16 -23.51
CA ALA A 177 0.50 5.16 -22.23
C ALA A 177 0.74 6.46 -21.46
N LEU A 178 1.94 7.04 -21.57
CA LEU A 178 2.39 8.19 -20.79
C LEU A 178 2.37 9.51 -21.57
N LYS A 179 1.93 9.51 -22.83
CA LYS A 179 1.90 10.71 -23.69
C LYS A 179 1.21 11.92 -23.04
N GLY A 180 0.20 11.67 -22.20
CA GLY A 180 -0.54 12.72 -21.49
C GLY A 180 0.22 13.37 -20.32
N LEU A 181 1.36 12.79 -19.89
CA LEU A 181 2.15 13.34 -18.79
C LEU A 181 3.20 14.36 -19.28
N SER A 182 3.76 14.18 -20.47
CA SER A 182 4.73 15.11 -21.05
C SER A 182 4.75 14.98 -22.56
N PRO A 183 4.84 16.09 -23.33
CA PRO A 183 5.11 16.05 -24.76
C PRO A 183 6.43 15.35 -25.09
N GLU A 184 7.44 15.46 -24.23
CA GLU A 184 8.81 14.95 -24.38
C GLU A 184 8.99 13.59 -23.70
N ILE A 185 7.91 12.83 -23.50
CA ILE A 185 7.95 11.58 -22.74
C ILE A 185 8.97 10.56 -23.25
N GLU A 186 9.21 10.49 -24.56
CA GLU A 186 10.18 9.57 -25.12
C GLU A 186 11.63 9.92 -24.72
N ASP A 187 11.94 11.20 -24.56
CA ASP A 187 13.27 11.63 -24.12
C ASP A 187 13.43 11.39 -22.61
N HIS A 188 12.39 11.61 -21.81
CA HIS A 188 12.39 11.24 -20.40
C HIS A 188 12.56 9.73 -20.19
N LEU A 189 11.90 8.90 -21.01
CA LEU A 189 12.07 7.44 -20.97
C LEU A 189 13.51 7.04 -21.24
N LYS A 190 14.13 7.57 -22.32
CA LYS A 190 15.53 7.31 -22.66
C LYS A 190 16.49 7.78 -21.56
N ALA A 191 16.27 9.00 -21.01
CA ALA A 191 17.07 9.53 -19.91
C ALA A 191 16.95 8.70 -18.63
N ALA A 192 15.81 8.06 -18.39
CA ALA A 192 15.60 7.11 -17.32
C ALA A 192 16.15 5.69 -17.61
N GLY A 193 16.75 5.46 -18.77
CA GLY A 193 17.27 4.15 -19.19
C GLY A 193 16.17 3.16 -19.61
N LEU A 194 14.98 3.65 -19.97
CA LEU A 194 13.83 2.84 -20.37
C LEU A 194 13.61 2.89 -21.88
N SER A 195 13.18 1.77 -22.46
CA SER A 195 12.76 1.74 -23.86
C SER A 195 11.34 2.32 -24.01
N PRO A 196 11.12 3.30 -24.92
CA PRO A 196 9.78 3.82 -25.20
C PRO A 196 8.79 2.76 -25.68
N THR A 197 9.26 1.61 -26.16
CA THR A 197 8.46 0.49 -26.67
C THR A 197 8.14 -0.57 -25.62
N GLU A 198 8.76 -0.53 -24.44
CA GLU A 198 8.40 -1.38 -23.31
C GLU A 198 6.96 -1.13 -22.85
N ARG A 199 6.41 -2.12 -22.13
CA ARG A 199 5.11 -1.98 -21.46
C ARG A 199 5.32 -1.79 -19.97
N ALA A 200 4.35 -1.18 -19.29
CA ALA A 200 4.40 -0.90 -17.86
C ALA A 200 4.77 -2.13 -16.99
N GLU A 201 4.28 -3.31 -17.38
CA GLU A 201 4.54 -4.54 -16.63
C GLU A 201 5.99 -5.03 -16.69
N GLN A 202 6.78 -4.54 -17.63
CA GLN A 202 8.18 -4.91 -17.81
C GLN A 202 9.13 -4.02 -17.01
N VAL A 203 8.67 -2.82 -16.63
CA VAL A 203 9.48 -1.79 -15.97
C VAL A 203 9.66 -2.12 -14.49
N SER A 204 10.90 -2.10 -14.02
CA SER A 204 11.23 -2.29 -12.61
C SER A 204 10.76 -1.10 -11.74
N LEU A 205 10.67 -1.32 -10.43
CA LEU A 205 10.45 -0.23 -9.48
C LEU A 205 11.49 0.87 -9.62
N GLU A 206 12.76 0.51 -9.78
CA GLU A 206 13.86 1.46 -10.01
C GLU A 206 13.63 2.30 -11.26
N GLY A 207 13.23 1.66 -12.37
CA GLY A 207 12.92 2.33 -13.62
C GLY A 207 11.77 3.33 -13.49
N PHE A 208 10.69 2.97 -12.77
CA PHE A 208 9.61 3.92 -12.48
C PHE A 208 10.07 5.10 -11.63
N CYS A 209 10.90 4.87 -10.61
CA CYS A 209 11.46 5.95 -9.80
C CYS A 209 12.42 6.84 -10.59
N ALA A 210 13.26 6.26 -11.46
CA ALA A 210 14.13 7.02 -12.36
C ALA A 210 13.33 7.92 -13.31
N LEU A 211 12.27 7.38 -13.92
CA LEU A 211 11.37 8.17 -14.79
C LEU A 211 10.63 9.25 -14.01
N ALA A 212 10.20 8.98 -12.79
CA ALA A 212 9.55 9.99 -11.94
C ALA A 212 10.48 11.17 -11.66
N ARG A 213 11.78 10.95 -11.42
CA ARG A 213 12.77 12.02 -11.24
C ARG A 213 12.96 12.86 -12.51
N GLN A 214 12.98 12.23 -13.70
CA GLN A 214 13.07 12.95 -14.97
C GLN A 214 11.87 13.86 -15.18
N LEU A 215 10.67 13.37 -14.92
CA LEU A 215 9.44 14.17 -15.03
C LEU A 215 9.41 15.32 -14.02
N GLU A 216 9.85 15.10 -12.78
CA GLU A 216 9.90 16.13 -11.75
C GLU A 216 10.84 17.28 -12.13
N ALA A 217 12.03 16.98 -12.66
CA ALA A 217 13.01 17.97 -13.08
C ALA A 217 12.42 18.94 -14.13
N THR A 218 11.57 18.44 -15.01
CA THR A 218 10.88 19.25 -16.03
C THR A 218 9.78 20.13 -15.44
N TYR A 219 8.99 19.63 -14.50
CA TYR A 219 7.96 20.44 -13.84
C TYR A 219 8.55 21.54 -12.95
N GLY A 220 9.70 21.26 -12.29
CA GLY A 220 10.43 22.24 -11.47
C GLY A 220 11.02 23.39 -12.28
N SER A 221 11.44 23.14 -13.52
CA SER A 221 12.00 24.18 -14.40
C SER A 221 10.98 25.13 -15.02
N HIS A 222 9.69 24.77 -15.02
CA HIS A 222 8.60 25.62 -15.52
C HIS A 222 7.91 26.48 -14.45
N SER A 223 8.32 26.35 -13.18
CA SER A 223 7.68 27.02 -12.03
C SER A 223 8.49 28.19 -11.47
N THR A 224 9.48 28.72 -12.22
CA THR A 224 10.15 29.97 -11.83
C THR A 224 9.36 31.13 -12.42
N PRO A 225 8.64 31.95 -11.62
CA PRO A 225 8.06 33.18 -12.11
C PRO A 225 9.21 34.11 -12.49
N GLN A 226 9.21 34.61 -13.71
CA GLN A 226 10.01 35.76 -14.08
C GLN A 226 9.60 36.92 -13.15
N ALA A 227 10.56 37.40 -12.39
CA ALA A 227 10.44 38.62 -11.58
C ALA A 227 10.35 39.85 -12.48
#